data_f667cd663726ac0ba6bfd4317e333532
#
_entry.id   f667cd663726ac0ba6bfd4317e333532
#
_cell.length_a   1.000
_cell.length_b   1.000
_cell.length_c   1.000
_cell.angle_alpha   90.00
_cell.angle_beta   90.00
_cell.angle_gamma   90.00
#
_symmetry.space_group_name_H-M   'P 1'
#
loop_
_entity.id
_entity.type
_entity.pdbx_description
1 polymer ?
#
loop_
_entity_poly.entity_id
_entity_poly.type
_entity_poly.pdbx_seq_one_letter_code
_entity_poly.pdbx_strand_id
1 'polypeptide(L)'
;MKIAILTLASALIFQAVAAQMPSSLRVLSYNIHYGQGMDGEYNIQRLAEVIKTAKPDLVALQEVDVGVLRSGRVHQLQKLGELTGLTARFGPTQHYEGGLFGNAVLTRLPILDEIIQPLPYTEATPELQTYPRGALAITVQAPDGKPLRFISTHFQHNVPADRVAEAEAINKLFAGPADKLRTLLAGDFNAKPDEEPIKILEQSWTHAMDQKRAPSAPSVNPQSRIDYVFYRSSADFRVISSDVLPEAMASDHRPVLAFLEITHP
;
A
#
# COMPACT_ATOMS: atom_id res chain seq x y z
N MET A 1 -42.96 -56.11 42.20
CA MET A 1 -41.98 -56.12 41.14
C MET A 1 -42.20 -54.78 40.33
N LYS A 2 -41.42 -53.73 40.57
CA LYS A 2 -41.55 -52.45 39.91
C LYS A 2 -40.45 -52.34 38.86
N ILE A 3 -40.83 -52.25 37.60
CA ILE A 3 -39.92 -52.14 36.49
C ILE A 3 -39.66 -50.63 36.31
N ALA A 4 -38.41 -50.20 36.46
CA ALA A 4 -37.99 -48.81 36.14
C ALA A 4 -37.57 -48.75 34.67
N ILE A 5 -38.24 -47.89 33.91
CA ILE A 5 -37.89 -47.59 32.51
C ILE A 5 -36.90 -46.43 32.54
N LEU A 6 -35.66 -46.69 32.11
CA LEU A 6 -34.62 -45.66 31.92
C LEU A 6 -34.76 -45.09 30.52
N THR A 7 -35.22 -43.84 30.39
CA THR A 7 -35.22 -43.11 29.13
C THR A 7 -33.87 -42.42 28.92
N LEU A 8 -33.09 -42.90 27.95
CA LEU A 8 -31.86 -42.26 27.49
C LEU A 8 -32.24 -41.07 26.56
N ALA A 9 -32.04 -39.85 27.02
CA ALA A 9 -32.15 -38.66 26.17
C ALA A 9 -30.83 -38.41 25.46
N SER A 10 -30.76 -38.72 24.17
CA SER A 10 -29.62 -38.37 23.30
C SER A 10 -29.67 -36.88 22.92
N ALA A 11 -28.82 -36.09 23.55
CA ALA A 11 -28.64 -34.68 23.14
C ALA A 11 -27.78 -34.64 21.89
N LEU A 12 -28.40 -34.35 20.73
CA LEU A 12 -27.70 -34.01 19.48
C LEU A 12 -27.18 -32.58 19.61
N ILE A 13 -25.87 -32.44 19.80
CA ILE A 13 -25.16 -31.16 19.73
C ILE A 13 -24.99 -30.82 18.25
N PHE A 14 -25.87 -29.97 17.73
CA PHE A 14 -25.64 -29.31 16.46
C PHE A 14 -24.49 -28.29 16.65
N GLN A 15 -23.28 -28.62 16.26
CA GLN A 15 -22.23 -27.65 16.01
C GLN A 15 -22.61 -26.89 14.74
N ALA A 16 -23.14 -25.68 14.89
CA ALA A 16 -23.26 -24.75 13.80
C ALA A 16 -21.83 -24.37 13.35
N VAL A 17 -21.39 -24.91 12.23
CA VAL A 17 -20.21 -24.40 11.52
C VAL A 17 -20.62 -23.00 11.03
N ALA A 18 -20.27 -21.98 11.80
CA ALA A 18 -20.38 -20.61 11.32
C ALA A 18 -19.50 -20.51 10.08
N ALA A 19 -20.13 -20.37 8.91
CA ALA A 19 -19.41 -20.07 7.68
C ALA A 19 -18.59 -18.79 7.94
N GLN A 20 -17.27 -18.93 8.01
CA GLN A 20 -16.37 -17.81 8.24
C GLN A 20 -16.54 -16.87 7.05
N MET A 21 -17.02 -15.65 7.31
CA MET A 21 -17.17 -14.64 6.26
C MET A 21 -15.81 -14.44 5.61
N PRO A 22 -15.73 -14.39 4.27
CA PRO A 22 -14.46 -14.23 3.59
C PRO A 22 -13.77 -12.95 4.08
N SER A 23 -12.56 -13.11 4.57
CA SER A 23 -11.75 -11.98 5.02
C SER A 23 -11.29 -11.20 3.80
N SER A 24 -11.53 -9.92 3.77
CA SER A 24 -11.18 -9.06 2.63
C SER A 24 -10.43 -7.82 3.07
N LEU A 25 -9.66 -7.24 2.16
CA LEU A 25 -8.83 -6.06 2.37
C LEU A 25 -9.03 -5.04 1.26
N ARG A 26 -9.21 -3.80 1.65
CA ARG A 26 -9.19 -2.65 0.75
C ARG A 26 -7.82 -1.98 0.87
N VAL A 27 -7.05 -1.98 -0.19
CA VAL A 27 -5.66 -1.49 -0.26
C VAL A 27 -5.60 -0.30 -1.18
N LEU A 28 -5.19 0.85 -0.65
CA LEU A 28 -5.05 2.09 -1.39
C LEU A 28 -3.56 2.41 -1.59
N SER A 29 -3.15 2.70 -2.83
CA SER A 29 -1.87 3.35 -3.14
C SER A 29 -2.16 4.79 -3.59
N TYR A 30 -1.48 5.76 -3.00
CA TYR A 30 -1.69 7.17 -3.33
C TYR A 30 -0.43 8.01 -3.15
N ASN A 31 0.16 8.46 -4.26
CA ASN A 31 1.13 9.54 -4.25
C ASN A 31 0.38 10.85 -3.98
N ILE A 32 0.71 11.54 -2.87
CA ILE A 32 -0.03 12.71 -2.39
C ILE A 32 0.60 14.05 -2.78
N HIS A 33 1.66 14.03 -3.61
CA HIS A 33 2.34 15.22 -4.08
C HIS A 33 2.60 16.24 -2.96
N TYR A 34 3.24 15.78 -1.88
CA TYR A 34 3.51 16.54 -0.66
C TYR A 34 2.33 17.41 -0.17
N GLY A 35 1.11 17.00 -0.44
CA GLY A 35 -0.12 17.68 -0.03
C GLY A 35 -0.59 18.80 -0.94
N GLN A 36 0.11 19.08 -2.05
CA GLN A 36 -0.27 20.10 -3.01
C GLN A 36 -1.23 19.54 -4.06
N GLY A 37 -2.39 20.17 -4.20
CA GLY A 37 -3.37 19.85 -5.22
C GLY A 37 -3.07 20.51 -6.57
N MET A 38 -3.86 20.16 -7.59
CA MET A 38 -3.76 20.71 -8.94
C MET A 38 -4.12 22.19 -9.02
N ASP A 39 -4.69 22.75 -7.97
CA ASP A 39 -4.93 24.18 -7.77
C ASP A 39 -3.72 24.92 -7.15
N GLY A 40 -2.63 24.20 -6.85
CA GLY A 40 -1.45 24.73 -6.18
C GLY A 40 -1.59 24.86 -4.64
N GLU A 41 -2.77 24.54 -4.08
CA GLU A 41 -3.04 24.68 -2.66
C GLU A 41 -2.63 23.43 -1.87
N TYR A 42 -1.96 23.63 -0.73
CA TYR A 42 -1.66 22.56 0.24
C TYR A 42 -2.89 22.25 1.07
N ASN A 43 -3.51 21.09 0.84
CA ASN A 43 -4.79 20.76 1.48
C ASN A 43 -4.86 19.31 1.98
N ILE A 44 -4.35 19.09 3.19
CA ILE A 44 -4.35 17.77 3.85
C ILE A 44 -5.78 17.28 4.17
N GLN A 45 -6.72 18.19 4.42
CA GLN A 45 -8.13 17.83 4.64
C GLN A 45 -8.74 17.17 3.40
N ARG A 46 -8.45 17.71 2.20
CA ARG A 46 -8.89 17.15 0.92
C ARG A 46 -8.35 15.72 0.72
N LEU A 47 -7.07 15.49 1.00
CA LEU A 47 -6.46 14.16 0.93
C LEU A 47 -7.12 13.18 1.92
N ALA A 48 -7.38 13.63 3.16
CA ALA A 48 -8.06 12.82 4.15
C ALA A 48 -9.48 12.42 3.71
N GLU A 49 -10.22 13.31 3.04
CA GLU A 49 -11.56 13.00 2.51
C GLU A 49 -11.51 11.95 1.39
N VAL A 50 -10.50 12.03 0.50
CA VAL A 50 -10.25 11.01 -0.54
C VAL A 50 -9.99 9.64 0.12
N ILE A 51 -9.10 9.59 1.10
CA ILE A 51 -8.78 8.35 1.83
C ILE A 51 -10.03 7.80 2.54
N LYS A 52 -10.77 8.63 3.28
CA LYS A 52 -12.00 8.22 3.99
C LYS A 52 -13.06 7.68 3.05
N THR A 53 -13.24 8.31 1.89
CA THR A 53 -14.22 7.89 0.87
C THR A 53 -13.87 6.51 0.31
N ALA A 54 -12.59 6.21 0.11
CA ALA A 54 -12.09 4.91 -0.32
C ALA A 54 -12.28 3.80 0.73
N LYS A 55 -12.45 4.15 2.03
CA LYS A 55 -12.61 3.22 3.17
C LYS A 55 -11.54 2.11 3.18
N PRO A 56 -10.25 2.43 3.10
CA PRO A 56 -9.20 1.43 3.03
C PRO A 56 -8.93 0.78 4.40
N ASP A 57 -8.37 -0.43 4.35
CA ASP A 57 -7.76 -1.10 5.50
C ASP A 57 -6.29 -0.77 5.62
N LEU A 58 -5.64 -0.62 4.46
CA LEU A 58 -4.23 -0.34 4.29
C LEU A 58 -4.06 0.77 3.24
N VAL A 59 -3.22 1.75 3.54
CA VAL A 59 -2.90 2.87 2.65
C VAL A 59 -1.39 2.99 2.53
N ALA A 60 -0.87 2.92 1.32
CA ALA A 60 0.50 3.29 0.98
C ALA A 60 0.49 4.73 0.44
N LEU A 61 1.23 5.60 1.09
CA LEU A 61 1.39 6.99 0.68
C LEU A 61 2.82 7.24 0.21
N GLN A 62 2.95 7.99 -0.87
CA GLN A 62 4.21 8.47 -1.38
C GLN A 62 4.23 10.00 -1.33
N GLU A 63 5.42 10.57 -1.32
CA GLU A 63 5.65 12.02 -1.25
C GLU A 63 5.05 12.69 0.00
N VAL A 64 5.31 12.10 1.15
CA VAL A 64 4.84 12.64 2.44
C VAL A 64 5.88 13.56 3.04
N ASP A 65 5.52 14.82 3.29
CA ASP A 65 6.34 15.79 4.02
C ASP A 65 6.06 15.75 5.53
N VAL A 66 7.14 15.79 6.30
CA VAL A 66 7.10 15.95 7.75
C VAL A 66 7.98 17.14 8.16
N GLY A 67 7.36 18.27 8.47
CA GLY A 67 8.04 19.49 8.89
C GLY A 67 8.84 20.17 7.77
N VAL A 68 8.56 19.90 6.50
CA VAL A 68 9.22 20.50 5.33
C VAL A 68 8.73 21.93 5.10
N LEU A 69 9.62 22.84 4.69
CA LEU A 69 9.29 24.25 4.53
C LEU A 69 8.22 24.49 3.47
N ARG A 70 8.34 23.85 2.27
CA ARG A 70 7.39 24.02 1.15
C ARG A 70 5.94 23.73 1.55
N SER A 71 5.74 22.78 2.44
CA SER A 71 4.40 22.39 2.94
C SER A 71 4.03 23.04 4.29
N GLY A 72 4.65 24.20 4.61
CA GLY A 72 4.30 25.01 5.78
C GLY A 72 4.71 24.41 7.11
N ARG A 73 5.73 23.56 7.16
CA ARG A 73 6.22 22.87 8.37
C ARG A 73 5.18 21.92 9.01
N VAL A 74 4.17 21.51 8.25
CA VAL A 74 3.14 20.59 8.74
C VAL A 74 3.70 19.19 8.87
N HIS A 75 3.32 18.48 9.91
CA HIS A 75 3.52 17.03 10.02
C HIS A 75 2.35 16.33 9.33
N GLN A 76 2.43 16.19 7.98
CA GLN A 76 1.31 15.73 7.16
C GLN A 76 0.77 14.38 7.59
N LEU A 77 1.65 13.43 7.90
CA LEU A 77 1.24 12.09 8.29
C LEU A 77 0.47 12.08 9.63
N GLN A 78 0.92 12.83 10.63
CA GLN A 78 0.19 12.97 11.88
C GLN A 78 -1.21 13.52 11.62
N LYS A 79 -1.29 14.58 10.81
CA LYS A 79 -2.56 15.21 10.46
C LYS A 79 -3.50 14.28 9.70
N LEU A 80 -2.98 13.49 8.75
CA LEU A 80 -3.75 12.47 8.06
C LEU A 80 -4.26 11.38 9.02
N GLY A 81 -3.41 10.91 9.95
CA GLY A 81 -3.82 9.96 10.99
C GLY A 81 -4.97 10.48 11.84
N GLU A 82 -4.87 11.75 12.32
CA GLU A 82 -5.92 12.40 13.09
C GLU A 82 -7.24 12.54 12.31
N LEU A 83 -7.17 12.97 11.04
CA LEU A 83 -8.35 13.21 10.20
C LEU A 83 -9.05 11.93 9.72
N THR A 84 -8.28 10.86 9.54
CA THR A 84 -8.81 9.57 9.04
C THR A 84 -9.13 8.58 10.15
N GLY A 85 -8.57 8.77 11.36
CA GLY A 85 -8.66 7.81 12.46
C GLY A 85 -7.80 6.56 12.26
N LEU A 86 -6.85 6.59 11.31
CA LEU A 86 -5.97 5.47 11.01
C LEU A 86 -4.64 5.60 11.75
N THR A 87 -4.06 4.47 12.15
CA THR A 87 -2.70 4.41 12.70
C THR A 87 -1.68 4.68 11.59
N ALA A 88 -0.70 5.55 11.86
CA ALA A 88 0.27 6.02 10.88
C ALA A 88 1.69 5.52 11.18
N ARG A 89 2.46 5.20 10.13
CA ARG A 89 3.91 4.94 10.18
C ARG A 89 4.61 5.68 9.05
N PHE A 90 5.79 6.24 9.36
CA PHE A 90 6.57 7.04 8.43
C PHE A 90 7.90 6.38 8.10
N GLY A 91 8.19 6.23 6.82
CA GLY A 91 9.47 5.76 6.29
C GLY A 91 10.21 6.91 5.61
N PRO A 92 11.01 7.71 6.35
CA PRO A 92 11.79 8.79 5.75
C PRO A 92 12.81 8.23 4.76
N THR A 93 12.95 8.89 3.61
CA THR A 93 13.97 8.57 2.62
C THR A 93 15.04 9.65 2.53
N GLN A 94 14.70 10.91 2.83
CA GLN A 94 15.66 12.00 2.78
C GLN A 94 15.30 13.16 3.71
N HIS A 95 16.31 13.96 4.03
CA HIS A 95 16.13 15.31 4.57
C HIS A 95 15.83 16.28 3.43
N TYR A 96 14.83 17.11 3.62
CA TYR A 96 14.45 18.10 2.62
C TYR A 96 13.95 19.40 3.28
N GLU A 97 14.51 20.54 2.90
CA GLU A 97 14.15 21.88 3.41
C GLU A 97 13.92 21.95 4.94
N GLY A 98 14.82 21.29 5.69
CA GLY A 98 14.79 21.27 7.16
C GLY A 98 13.73 20.38 7.79
N GLY A 99 13.06 19.54 7.00
CA GLY A 99 12.16 18.47 7.43
C GLY A 99 12.58 17.12 6.85
N LEU A 100 11.65 16.18 6.82
CA LEU A 100 11.80 14.85 6.26
C LEU A 100 10.78 14.62 5.14
N PHE A 101 11.20 13.90 4.10
CA PHE A 101 10.37 13.46 2.99
C PHE A 101 10.47 11.95 2.86
N GLY A 102 9.37 11.27 2.48
CA GLY A 102 9.41 9.82 2.33
C GLY A 102 8.06 9.19 2.04
N ASN A 103 8.01 7.89 2.34
CA ASN A 103 6.81 7.07 2.21
C ASN A 103 6.10 6.96 3.56
N ALA A 104 4.80 6.64 3.52
CA ALA A 104 4.08 6.37 4.74
C ALA A 104 3.06 5.25 4.55
N VAL A 105 2.58 4.72 5.67
CA VAL A 105 1.47 3.79 5.73
C VAL A 105 0.43 4.32 6.71
N LEU A 106 -0.84 4.23 6.33
CA LEU A 106 -1.96 4.35 7.26
C LEU A 106 -2.71 3.02 7.30
N THR A 107 -3.15 2.61 8.50
CA THR A 107 -3.90 1.35 8.65
C THR A 107 -4.84 1.38 9.86
N ARG A 108 -5.95 0.66 9.76
CA ARG A 108 -6.82 0.33 10.90
C ARG A 108 -6.47 -0.99 11.57
N LEU A 109 -5.56 -1.77 10.97
CA LEU A 109 -5.17 -3.08 11.48
C LEU A 109 -4.08 -2.95 12.55
N PRO A 110 -4.05 -3.85 13.55
CA PRO A 110 -2.98 -3.86 14.56
C PRO A 110 -1.62 -4.08 13.90
N ILE A 111 -0.67 -3.18 14.16
CA ILE A 111 0.71 -3.27 13.67
C ILE A 111 1.51 -4.14 14.65
N LEU A 112 2.18 -5.17 14.11
CA LEU A 112 2.99 -6.14 14.85
C LEU A 112 4.49 -5.83 14.74
N ASP A 113 4.94 -5.30 13.59
CA ASP A 113 6.34 -5.03 13.30
C ASP A 113 6.48 -3.96 12.22
N GLU A 114 7.68 -3.35 12.12
CA GLU A 114 8.01 -2.28 11.18
C GLU A 114 9.46 -2.37 10.72
N ILE A 115 9.70 -2.21 9.42
CA ILE A 115 11.03 -2.18 8.81
C ILE A 115 11.09 -1.01 7.83
N ILE A 116 12.13 -0.17 7.98
CA ILE A 116 12.46 0.87 7.01
C ILE A 116 13.73 0.41 6.27
N GLN A 117 13.59 0.20 4.97
CA GLN A 117 14.65 -0.34 4.13
C GLN A 117 15.04 0.66 3.04
N PRO A 118 16.28 1.20 3.06
CA PRO A 118 16.81 1.97 1.94
C PRO A 118 16.88 1.11 0.66
N LEU A 119 16.58 1.73 -0.47
CA LEU A 119 16.74 1.12 -1.80
C LEU A 119 18.00 1.69 -2.48
N PRO A 120 18.61 0.95 -3.41
CA PRO A 120 19.73 1.46 -4.20
C PRO A 120 19.31 2.68 -5.03
N TYR A 121 20.19 3.64 -5.18
CA TYR A 121 20.01 4.78 -6.06
C TYR A 121 21.38 5.31 -6.50
N THR A 122 21.43 5.99 -7.65
CA THR A 122 22.60 6.73 -8.12
C THR A 122 22.72 8.03 -7.33
N GLU A 123 23.90 8.35 -6.80
CA GLU A 123 24.11 9.61 -6.09
C GLU A 123 23.95 10.81 -7.04
N ALA A 124 23.37 11.90 -6.52
CA ALA A 124 23.17 13.12 -7.29
C ALA A 124 24.51 13.78 -7.65
N THR A 125 24.58 14.35 -8.86
CA THR A 125 25.67 15.19 -9.32
C THR A 125 25.13 16.57 -9.73
N PRO A 126 25.99 17.56 -10.04
CA PRO A 126 25.50 18.86 -10.55
C PRO A 126 24.63 18.74 -11.82
N GLU A 127 24.87 17.69 -12.63
CA GLU A 127 24.18 17.45 -13.90
C GLU A 127 23.02 16.46 -13.77
N LEU A 128 22.99 15.68 -12.68
CA LEU A 128 22.01 14.61 -12.47
C LEU A 128 21.34 14.73 -11.10
N GLN A 129 20.11 15.17 -11.09
CA GLN A 129 19.30 15.22 -9.87
C GLN A 129 18.69 13.84 -9.60
N THR A 130 19.02 13.25 -8.45
CA THR A 130 18.45 12.00 -7.96
C THR A 130 17.99 12.16 -6.51
N TYR A 131 17.22 11.19 -6.04
CA TYR A 131 16.69 11.21 -4.69
C TYR A 131 16.85 9.83 -4.04
N PRO A 132 17.29 9.77 -2.77
CA PRO A 132 17.23 8.52 -1.99
C PRO A 132 15.82 7.95 -1.97
N ARG A 133 15.70 6.66 -2.24
CA ARG A 133 14.44 5.91 -2.22
C ARG A 133 14.47 4.84 -1.14
N GLY A 134 13.30 4.31 -0.79
CA GLY A 134 13.18 3.32 0.25
C GLY A 134 11.83 2.62 0.24
N ALA A 135 11.75 1.55 1.01
CA ALA A 135 10.53 0.82 1.29
C ALA A 135 10.22 0.87 2.78
N LEU A 136 9.01 1.27 3.13
CA LEU A 136 8.45 1.12 4.47
C LEU A 136 7.58 -0.14 4.47
N ALA A 137 7.99 -1.16 5.22
CA ALA A 137 7.25 -2.40 5.40
C ALA A 137 6.71 -2.48 6.83
N ILE A 138 5.41 -2.69 6.98
CA ILE A 138 4.79 -3.04 8.26
C ILE A 138 4.27 -4.47 8.21
N THR A 139 4.29 -5.16 9.33
CA THR A 139 3.55 -6.41 9.52
C THR A 139 2.33 -6.11 10.36
N VAL A 140 1.16 -6.48 9.87
CA VAL A 140 -0.13 -6.28 10.56
C VAL A 140 -0.80 -7.61 10.87
N GLN A 141 -1.70 -7.61 11.85
CA GLN A 141 -2.65 -8.70 12.04
C GLN A 141 -3.81 -8.51 11.05
N ALA A 142 -3.89 -9.39 10.05
CA ALA A 142 -4.96 -9.36 9.06
C ALA A 142 -6.32 -9.78 9.66
N PRO A 143 -7.46 -9.56 8.96
CA PRO A 143 -8.78 -9.90 9.48
C PRO A 143 -8.99 -11.38 9.83
N ASP A 144 -8.21 -12.29 9.25
CA ASP A 144 -8.18 -13.73 9.58
C ASP A 144 -7.30 -14.08 10.79
N GLY A 145 -6.73 -13.08 11.47
CA GLY A 145 -5.87 -13.21 12.64
C GLY A 145 -4.41 -13.54 12.33
N LYS A 146 -4.04 -13.79 11.07
CA LYS A 146 -2.66 -14.15 10.68
C LYS A 146 -1.85 -12.91 10.30
N PRO A 147 -0.51 -12.98 10.39
CA PRO A 147 0.34 -11.87 9.97
C PRO A 147 0.30 -11.66 8.45
N LEU A 148 0.34 -10.40 8.06
CA LEU A 148 0.39 -9.91 6.68
C LEU A 148 1.39 -8.76 6.62
N ARG A 149 2.36 -8.81 5.70
CA ARG A 149 3.25 -7.68 5.42
C ARG A 149 2.61 -6.74 4.41
N PHE A 150 2.72 -5.45 4.68
CA PHE A 150 2.32 -4.39 3.75
C PHE A 150 3.47 -3.42 3.53
N ILE A 151 3.81 -3.15 2.28
CA ILE A 151 4.97 -2.34 1.87
C ILE A 151 4.49 -1.13 1.08
N SER A 152 4.97 0.06 1.49
CA SER A 152 4.84 1.32 0.74
C SER A 152 6.21 1.68 0.17
N THR A 153 6.27 1.98 -1.14
CA THR A 153 7.50 2.39 -1.84
C THR A 153 7.23 3.48 -2.85
N HIS A 154 8.31 4.18 -3.27
CA HIS A 154 8.31 5.13 -4.36
C HIS A 154 9.64 5.01 -5.10
N PHE A 155 9.61 4.58 -6.36
CA PHE A 155 10.79 4.37 -7.19
C PHE A 155 11.31 5.69 -7.79
N GLN A 156 12.56 5.66 -8.23
CA GLN A 156 13.22 6.82 -8.85
C GLN A 156 12.50 7.24 -10.14
N HIS A 157 12.27 8.54 -10.32
CA HIS A 157 11.52 9.02 -11.47
C HIS A 157 12.38 9.33 -12.70
N ASN A 158 13.61 9.85 -12.52
CA ASN A 158 14.46 10.36 -13.61
C ASN A 158 15.64 9.47 -14.00
N VAL A 159 15.90 8.36 -13.27
CA VAL A 159 16.99 7.42 -13.58
C VAL A 159 16.43 6.03 -13.82
N PRO A 160 16.24 5.59 -15.08
CA PRO A 160 15.67 4.28 -15.40
C PRO A 160 16.44 3.10 -14.80
N ALA A 161 17.78 3.20 -14.74
CA ALA A 161 18.62 2.15 -14.17
C ALA A 161 18.38 1.96 -12.67
N ASP A 162 18.10 3.04 -11.94
CA ASP A 162 17.77 2.96 -10.51
C ASP A 162 16.46 2.19 -10.29
N ARG A 163 15.43 2.45 -11.12
CA ARG A 163 14.16 1.70 -11.01
C ARG A 163 14.32 0.19 -11.19
N VAL A 164 15.25 -0.22 -12.08
CA VAL A 164 15.60 -1.63 -12.26
C VAL A 164 16.24 -2.19 -10.99
N ALA A 165 17.25 -1.49 -10.45
CA ALA A 165 17.94 -1.90 -9.24
C ALA A 165 17.01 -1.91 -8.00
N GLU A 166 16.08 -0.97 -7.92
CA GLU A 166 15.06 -0.90 -6.86
C GLU A 166 14.08 -2.09 -6.95
N ALA A 167 13.63 -2.46 -8.15
CA ALA A 167 12.78 -3.63 -8.37
C ALA A 167 13.49 -4.94 -7.98
N GLU A 168 14.75 -5.11 -8.38
CA GLU A 168 15.60 -6.24 -7.98
C GLU A 168 15.78 -6.30 -6.46
N ALA A 169 16.03 -5.14 -5.82
CA ALA A 169 16.17 -5.03 -4.36
C ALA A 169 14.86 -5.42 -3.64
N ILE A 170 13.70 -4.96 -4.09
CA ILE A 170 12.41 -5.35 -3.54
C ILE A 170 12.21 -6.87 -3.63
N ASN A 171 12.51 -7.48 -4.78
CA ASN A 171 12.42 -8.94 -4.96
C ASN A 171 13.36 -9.68 -4.00
N LYS A 172 14.60 -9.22 -3.88
CA LYS A 172 15.61 -9.82 -2.98
C LYS A 172 15.22 -9.71 -1.51
N LEU A 173 14.70 -8.57 -1.09
CA LEU A 173 14.36 -8.27 0.32
C LEU A 173 13.07 -8.95 0.77
N PHE A 174 12.05 -8.98 -0.08
CA PHE A 174 10.68 -9.31 0.34
C PHE A 174 10.04 -10.46 -0.46
N ALA A 175 10.75 -11.02 -1.42
CA ALA A 175 10.22 -12.09 -2.27
C ALA A 175 11.18 -13.30 -2.39
N GLY A 176 12.17 -13.42 -1.51
CA GLY A 176 13.08 -14.56 -1.49
C GLY A 176 12.34 -15.90 -1.28
N PRO A 177 12.92 -17.04 -1.75
CA PRO A 177 12.27 -18.36 -1.68
C PRO A 177 11.93 -18.83 -0.25
N ALA A 178 12.69 -18.37 0.74
CA ALA A 178 12.48 -18.68 2.16
C ALA A 178 11.38 -17.81 2.79
N ASP A 179 11.05 -16.67 2.22
CA ASP A 179 10.03 -15.76 2.73
C ASP A 179 8.64 -16.29 2.36
N LYS A 180 7.91 -16.79 3.35
CA LYS A 180 6.56 -17.36 3.19
C LYS A 180 5.47 -16.40 3.68
N LEU A 181 5.85 -15.22 4.17
CA LEU A 181 4.90 -14.24 4.64
C LEU A 181 4.11 -13.68 3.45
N ARG A 182 2.79 -13.83 3.49
CA ARG A 182 1.92 -13.18 2.50
C ARG A 182 2.12 -11.67 2.57
N THR A 183 2.30 -11.07 1.42
CA THR A 183 2.76 -9.69 1.35
C THR A 183 2.00 -8.91 0.28
N LEU A 184 1.67 -7.67 0.62
CA LEU A 184 1.15 -6.66 -0.31
C LEU A 184 2.23 -5.60 -0.51
N LEU A 185 2.41 -5.16 -1.75
CA LEU A 185 3.34 -4.11 -2.14
C LEU A 185 2.58 -3.05 -2.92
N ALA A 186 2.61 -1.80 -2.47
CA ALA A 186 1.92 -0.70 -3.12
C ALA A 186 2.83 0.52 -3.24
N GLY A 187 2.65 1.30 -4.29
CA GLY A 187 3.49 2.48 -4.50
C GLY A 187 3.33 3.12 -5.87
N ASP A 188 4.11 4.19 -6.04
CA ASP A 188 4.46 4.79 -7.31
C ASP A 188 5.80 4.20 -7.78
N PHE A 189 5.76 3.43 -8.86
CA PHE A 189 6.94 2.76 -9.40
C PHE A 189 7.60 3.54 -10.52
N ASN A 190 7.03 4.68 -10.90
CA ASN A 190 7.53 5.53 -11.99
C ASN A 190 7.84 4.75 -13.29
N ALA A 191 7.17 3.65 -13.49
CA ALA A 191 7.35 2.72 -14.61
C ALA A 191 6.00 2.23 -15.14
N LYS A 192 5.87 2.15 -16.46
CA LYS A 192 4.67 1.63 -17.14
C LYS A 192 4.65 0.11 -17.12
N PRO A 193 3.48 -0.53 -17.35
CA PRO A 193 3.34 -1.98 -17.28
C PRO A 193 4.32 -2.78 -18.16
N ASP A 194 4.76 -2.21 -19.28
CA ASP A 194 5.64 -2.88 -20.22
C ASP A 194 7.14 -2.59 -19.98
N GLU A 195 7.46 -1.76 -18.98
CA GLU A 195 8.82 -1.40 -18.65
C GLU A 195 9.50 -2.42 -17.74
N GLU A 196 10.82 -2.49 -17.81
CA GLU A 196 11.65 -3.51 -17.17
C GLU A 196 11.44 -3.62 -15.65
N PRO A 197 11.34 -2.53 -14.86
CA PRO A 197 11.11 -2.64 -13.42
C PRO A 197 9.84 -3.42 -13.06
N ILE A 198 8.76 -3.23 -13.84
CA ILE A 198 7.49 -3.93 -13.62
C ILE A 198 7.62 -5.42 -13.96
N LYS A 199 8.27 -5.76 -15.09
CA LYS A 199 8.54 -7.15 -15.45
C LYS A 199 9.39 -7.90 -14.43
N ILE A 200 10.37 -7.21 -13.83
CA ILE A 200 11.19 -7.76 -12.73
C ILE A 200 10.32 -8.05 -11.50
N LEU A 201 9.45 -7.14 -11.12
CA LEU A 201 8.52 -7.38 -10.01
C LEU A 201 7.56 -8.54 -10.31
N GLU A 202 7.02 -8.63 -11.51
CA GLU A 202 6.08 -9.69 -11.93
C GLU A 202 6.69 -11.10 -11.91
N GLN A 203 8.01 -11.24 -11.84
CA GLN A 203 8.66 -12.54 -11.60
C GLN A 203 8.33 -13.13 -10.23
N SER A 204 7.97 -12.30 -9.25
CA SER A 204 7.74 -12.70 -7.86
C SER A 204 6.41 -12.24 -7.27
N TRP A 205 5.75 -11.30 -7.93
CA TRP A 205 4.51 -10.67 -7.47
C TRP A 205 3.41 -10.79 -8.51
N THR A 206 2.18 -10.86 -8.06
CA THR A 206 1.01 -10.78 -8.93
C THR A 206 0.44 -9.36 -8.85
N HIS A 207 0.16 -8.78 -10.00
CA HIS A 207 -0.37 -7.44 -10.11
C HIS A 207 -1.88 -7.44 -9.88
N ALA A 208 -2.37 -6.66 -8.93
CA ALA A 208 -3.79 -6.38 -8.76
C ALA A 208 -4.22 -5.27 -9.73
N MET A 209 -4.28 -5.60 -11.02
CA MET A 209 -4.62 -4.63 -12.07
C MET A 209 -6.06 -4.79 -12.52
N ASP A 210 -6.71 -3.68 -12.83
CA ASP A 210 -7.97 -3.70 -13.57
C ASP A 210 -7.76 -4.19 -15.02
N GLN A 211 -8.80 -4.73 -15.64
CA GLN A 211 -8.73 -5.21 -17.03
C GLN A 211 -8.45 -4.09 -18.04
N LYS A 212 -8.76 -2.84 -17.70
CA LYS A 212 -8.60 -1.67 -18.56
C LYS A 212 -7.22 -1.05 -18.48
N ARG A 213 -6.39 -1.45 -17.48
CA ARG A 213 -5.09 -0.82 -17.21
C ARG A 213 -5.20 0.70 -17.13
N ALA A 214 -6.23 1.19 -16.42
CA ALA A 214 -6.54 2.62 -16.36
C ALA A 214 -5.31 3.42 -15.88
N PRO A 215 -4.97 4.53 -16.55
CA PRO A 215 -3.82 5.35 -16.17
C PRO A 215 -4.06 6.07 -14.85
N SER A 216 -2.98 6.26 -14.06
CA SER A 216 -3.01 6.90 -12.75
C SER A 216 -2.39 8.30 -12.72
N ALA A 217 -1.54 8.62 -13.70
CA ALA A 217 -0.86 9.91 -13.78
C ALA A 217 -0.81 10.46 -15.22
N PRO A 218 -0.76 11.82 -15.38
CA PRO A 218 -1.13 12.81 -14.36
C PRO A 218 -2.61 12.69 -13.96
N SER A 219 -3.02 13.27 -12.82
CA SER A 219 -4.42 13.16 -12.34
C SER A 219 -5.43 13.81 -13.29
N VAL A 220 -5.02 14.89 -13.97
CA VAL A 220 -5.79 15.54 -15.04
C VAL A 220 -5.37 14.95 -16.38
N ASN A 221 -6.34 14.44 -17.16
CA ASN A 221 -6.09 13.75 -18.44
C ASN A 221 -5.01 12.65 -18.32
N PRO A 222 -5.21 11.61 -17.50
CA PRO A 222 -4.20 10.63 -17.21
C PRO A 222 -3.74 9.86 -18.45
N GLN A 223 -2.42 9.64 -18.55
CA GLN A 223 -1.75 9.05 -19.72
C GLN A 223 -0.97 7.77 -19.37
N SER A 224 -0.52 7.65 -18.12
CA SER A 224 0.38 6.58 -17.70
C SER A 224 -0.16 5.85 -16.48
N ARG A 225 -0.05 4.51 -16.47
CA ARG A 225 -0.21 3.71 -15.27
C ARG A 225 1.17 3.54 -14.65
N ILE A 226 1.41 4.15 -13.50
CA ILE A 226 2.70 4.08 -12.78
C ILE A 226 2.52 3.77 -11.29
N ASP A 227 1.29 3.85 -10.79
CA ASP A 227 0.91 3.48 -9.44
C ASP A 227 0.26 2.09 -9.41
N TYR A 228 0.69 1.23 -8.48
CA TYR A 228 0.29 -0.17 -8.46
C TYR A 228 0.02 -0.70 -7.06
N VAL A 229 -0.75 -1.79 -7.02
CA VAL A 229 -0.84 -2.72 -5.90
C VAL A 229 -0.45 -4.10 -6.42
N PHE A 230 0.56 -4.71 -5.82
CA PHE A 230 0.98 -6.09 -6.05
C PHE A 230 0.72 -6.94 -4.82
N TYR A 231 0.62 -8.25 -5.00
CA TYR A 231 0.49 -9.21 -3.92
C TYR A 231 1.29 -10.48 -4.20
N ARG A 232 1.66 -11.17 -3.11
CA ARG A 232 2.20 -12.53 -3.07
C ARG A 232 1.80 -13.17 -1.72
N SER A 233 1.61 -14.43 -1.49
CA SER A 233 1.54 -15.51 -2.48
C SER A 233 0.22 -15.38 -3.28
N SER A 234 0.25 -15.75 -4.56
CA SER A 234 -0.94 -15.66 -5.42
C SER A 234 -2.07 -16.58 -4.97
N ALA A 235 -1.74 -17.68 -4.26
CA ALA A 235 -2.74 -18.59 -3.71
C ALA A 235 -3.50 -18.01 -2.51
N ASP A 236 -2.95 -17.01 -1.81
CA ASP A 236 -3.54 -16.43 -0.60
C ASP A 236 -4.53 -15.30 -0.89
N PHE A 237 -4.57 -14.83 -2.13
CA PHE A 237 -5.38 -13.66 -2.49
C PHE A 237 -6.15 -13.87 -3.79
N ARG A 238 -7.36 -13.34 -3.84
CA ARG A 238 -8.17 -13.18 -5.03
C ARG A 238 -8.54 -11.72 -5.21
N VAL A 239 -8.26 -11.14 -6.37
CA VAL A 239 -8.67 -9.78 -6.71
C VAL A 239 -10.18 -9.76 -6.95
N ILE A 240 -10.92 -8.98 -6.17
CA ILE A 240 -12.35 -8.75 -6.35
C ILE A 240 -12.56 -7.58 -7.31
N SER A 241 -11.86 -6.47 -7.08
CA SER A 241 -11.77 -5.33 -8.00
C SER A 241 -10.45 -4.59 -7.82
N SER A 242 -10.07 -3.84 -8.84
CA SER A 242 -8.97 -2.87 -8.79
C SER A 242 -9.35 -1.69 -9.66
N ASP A 243 -9.32 -0.49 -9.09
CA ASP A 243 -9.81 0.71 -9.75
C ASP A 243 -8.82 1.87 -9.55
N VAL A 244 -8.66 2.70 -10.59
CA VAL A 244 -8.09 4.04 -10.46
C VAL A 244 -9.22 4.98 -10.14
N LEU A 245 -9.20 5.59 -8.96
CA LEU A 245 -10.27 6.47 -8.52
C LEU A 245 -10.22 7.80 -9.33
N PRO A 246 -11.36 8.36 -9.73
CA PRO A 246 -11.41 9.54 -10.60
C PRO A 246 -11.14 10.86 -9.84
N GLU A 247 -10.16 10.85 -8.94
CA GLU A 247 -9.72 12.04 -8.20
C GLU A 247 -8.71 12.83 -9.04
N ALA A 248 -9.03 14.04 -9.39
CA ALA A 248 -8.22 14.85 -10.29
C ALA A 248 -7.64 16.13 -9.66
N MET A 249 -8.01 16.43 -8.40
CA MET A 249 -7.68 17.73 -7.78
C MET A 249 -6.70 17.60 -6.60
N ALA A 250 -6.81 16.56 -5.79
CA ALA A 250 -6.12 16.51 -4.51
C ALA A 250 -4.61 16.21 -4.62
N SER A 251 -4.16 15.67 -5.77
CA SER A 251 -2.77 15.37 -6.11
C SER A 251 -2.60 15.38 -7.63
N ASP A 252 -1.37 15.35 -8.13
CA ASP A 252 -1.04 15.13 -9.54
C ASP A 252 -1.12 13.63 -9.94
N HIS A 253 -1.32 12.73 -9.00
CA HIS A 253 -1.66 11.32 -9.20
C HIS A 253 -3.10 11.00 -8.81
N ARG A 254 -3.68 9.96 -9.42
CA ARG A 254 -4.95 9.36 -9.02
C ARG A 254 -4.71 8.17 -8.10
N PRO A 255 -5.49 8.02 -7.01
CA PRO A 255 -5.35 6.87 -6.12
C PRO A 255 -5.71 5.56 -6.84
N VAL A 256 -4.98 4.49 -6.52
CA VAL A 256 -5.27 3.12 -6.96
C VAL A 256 -5.84 2.34 -5.78
N LEU A 257 -7.06 1.83 -5.93
CA LEU A 257 -7.75 1.05 -4.91
C LEU A 257 -7.91 -0.40 -5.37
N ALA A 258 -7.31 -1.35 -4.66
CA ALA A 258 -7.51 -2.78 -4.85
C ALA A 258 -8.38 -3.35 -3.73
N PHE A 259 -9.36 -4.19 -4.10
CA PHE A 259 -10.15 -4.97 -3.17
C PHE A 259 -9.78 -6.44 -3.33
N LEU A 260 -9.19 -7.00 -2.27
CA LEU A 260 -8.63 -8.34 -2.24
C LEU A 260 -9.38 -9.22 -1.23
N GLU A 261 -9.72 -10.42 -1.61
CA GLU A 261 -10.18 -11.47 -0.70
C GLU A 261 -8.99 -12.32 -0.28
N ILE A 262 -8.91 -12.64 1.01
CA ILE A 262 -7.96 -13.62 1.55
C ILE A 262 -8.58 -15.00 1.37
N THR A 263 -7.99 -15.86 0.52
CA THR A 263 -8.55 -17.13 0.09
C THR A 263 -8.16 -18.31 0.97
N HIS A 264 -7.07 -18.19 1.73
CA HIS A 264 -6.58 -19.21 2.67
C HIS A 264 -6.43 -18.61 4.06
N PRO A 265 -7.53 -18.52 4.83
CA PRO A 265 -7.52 -18.02 6.18
C PRO A 265 -6.83 -18.95 7.20
#